data_0a4e0749e02750922fe85106e9090704
#
_entry.id   0a4e0749e02750922fe85106e9090704
#
_cell.length_a   1.000
_cell.length_b   1.000
_cell.length_c   1.000
_cell.angle_alpha   90.00
_cell.angle_beta   90.00
_cell.angle_gamma   90.00
#
_symmetry.space_group_name_H-M   'P 1'
#
loop_
_entity.id
_entity.type
_entity.pdbx_description
1 polymer ?
#
loop_
_entity_poly.entity_id
_entity_poly.type
_entity_poly.pdbx_seq_one_letter_code
_entity_poly.pdbx_strand_id
1 'polypeptide(L)'
;VLADVPAMLLSSSGPLALKWNYVPKMIPWFIKFIMNTTKTKMMHTAKNMHQILDLALPAYDELFEEIDLEGLVENKGILYIWNDKDLKSRELEIKVRDELGVEQQLVTKAEIHDLEPHIKPFYHAGVYYPYARHARNPKRILLKLFDLFLQKGGKFNKINVKDISFDEEKPVFKTETQ
;
A
#
# COMPACT_ATOMS: atom_id res chain seq x y z
N VAL A 1 3.89 -15.61 12.54
CA VAL A 1 3.26 -14.25 12.54
C VAL A 1 2.12 -14.17 13.57
N LEU A 2 1.08 -15.05 13.56
CA LEU A 2 -0.02 -14.97 14.55
C LEU A 2 0.43 -15.35 15.98
N ALA A 3 1.40 -16.24 16.11
CA ALA A 3 1.98 -16.63 17.41
C ALA A 3 2.75 -15.47 18.08
N ASP A 4 3.24 -14.52 17.29
CA ASP A 4 4.05 -13.41 17.79
C ASP A 4 3.20 -12.19 18.20
N VAL A 5 1.94 -12.14 17.76
CA VAL A 5 1.02 -11.03 18.03
C VAL A 5 0.87 -10.75 19.55
N PRO A 6 0.67 -11.74 20.44
CA PRO A 6 0.60 -11.47 21.87
C PRO A 6 1.88 -10.84 22.43
N ALA A 7 3.05 -11.31 21.99
CA ALA A 7 4.33 -10.75 22.42
C ALA A 7 4.53 -9.31 21.90
N MET A 8 4.13 -9.04 20.65
CA MET A 8 4.18 -7.70 20.07
C MET A 8 3.23 -6.71 20.77
N LEU A 9 2.07 -7.18 21.25
CA LEU A 9 1.09 -6.37 21.97
C LEU A 9 1.52 -6.07 23.43
N LEU A 10 2.29 -6.97 24.03
CA LEU A 10 2.80 -6.83 25.40
C LEU A 10 4.12 -6.04 25.48
N SER A 11 4.78 -5.82 24.34
CA SER A 11 6.04 -5.08 24.28
C SER A 11 5.79 -3.57 24.25
N SER A 12 6.35 -2.84 25.22
CA SER A 12 6.30 -1.38 25.26
C SER A 12 7.06 -0.70 24.11
N SER A 13 7.97 -1.43 23.45
CA SER A 13 8.74 -1.01 22.28
C SER A 13 8.26 -1.65 20.98
N GLY A 14 7.14 -2.38 21.01
CA GLY A 14 6.57 -3.05 19.85
C GLY A 14 5.96 -2.08 18.85
N PRO A 15 5.82 -2.49 17.58
CA PRO A 15 5.20 -1.66 16.53
C PRO A 15 3.70 -1.42 16.76
N LEU A 16 3.08 -2.15 17.68
CA LEU A 16 1.67 -2.04 18.04
C LEU A 16 1.52 -1.46 19.45
N ALA A 17 1.25 -0.16 19.53
CA ALA A 17 0.90 0.49 20.79
C ALA A 17 -0.61 0.44 21.03
N LEU A 18 -1.07 -0.39 21.96
CA LEU A 18 -2.48 -0.48 22.34
C LEU A 18 -2.75 0.29 23.63
N LYS A 19 -3.80 1.12 23.59
CA LYS A 19 -4.38 1.65 24.82
C LYS A 19 -5.27 0.58 25.45
N TRP A 20 -4.92 0.06 26.60
CA TRP A 20 -5.59 -1.06 27.29
C TRP A 20 -7.09 -0.88 27.48
N ASN A 21 -7.55 0.34 27.70
CA ASN A 21 -8.98 0.67 27.80
C ASN A 21 -9.77 0.51 26.47
N TYR A 22 -9.07 0.42 25.32
CA TYR A 22 -9.69 0.16 24.02
C TYR A 22 -9.76 -1.32 23.65
N VAL A 23 -8.94 -2.17 24.30
CA VAL A 23 -8.85 -3.60 23.98
C VAL A 23 -10.22 -4.29 23.98
N PRO A 24 -11.12 -4.10 24.98
CA PRO A 24 -12.44 -4.75 24.98
C PRO A 24 -13.29 -4.37 23.74
N LYS A 25 -13.19 -3.13 23.29
CA LYS A 25 -13.89 -2.65 22.09
C LYS A 25 -13.34 -3.22 20.79
N MET A 26 -12.07 -3.62 20.80
CA MET A 26 -11.38 -4.20 19.62
C MET A 26 -11.54 -5.73 19.51
N ILE A 27 -11.96 -6.41 20.57
CA ILE A 27 -12.11 -7.89 20.56
C ILE A 27 -12.92 -8.40 19.37
N PRO A 28 -14.11 -7.85 19.02
CA PRO A 28 -14.89 -8.34 17.89
C PRO A 28 -14.13 -8.19 16.56
N TRP A 29 -13.33 -7.12 16.41
CA TRP A 29 -12.48 -6.91 15.25
C TRP A 29 -11.32 -7.90 15.23
N PHE A 30 -10.65 -8.14 16.35
CA PHE A 30 -9.57 -9.12 16.44
C PHE A 30 -10.03 -10.53 16.08
N ILE A 31 -11.20 -10.95 16.54
CA ILE A 31 -11.78 -12.24 16.20
C ILE A 31 -11.97 -12.34 14.68
N LYS A 32 -12.60 -11.35 14.05
CA LYS A 32 -12.77 -11.29 12.60
C LYS A 32 -11.42 -11.28 11.85
N PHE A 33 -10.46 -10.53 12.35
CA PHE A 33 -9.11 -10.49 11.77
C PHE A 33 -8.47 -11.88 11.79
N ILE A 34 -8.43 -12.56 12.93
CA ILE A 34 -7.86 -13.91 13.07
C ILE A 34 -8.60 -14.89 12.15
N MET A 35 -9.92 -14.85 12.09
CA MET A 35 -10.72 -15.71 11.19
C MET A 35 -10.43 -15.48 9.71
N ASN A 36 -9.89 -14.33 9.34
CA ASN A 36 -9.55 -13.99 7.95
C ASN A 36 -8.05 -14.15 7.62
N THR A 37 -7.21 -14.56 8.58
CA THR A 37 -5.77 -14.81 8.34
C THR A 37 -5.46 -16.22 7.84
N THR A 38 -6.44 -17.02 7.48
CA THR A 38 -6.20 -18.32 6.87
C THR A 38 -5.58 -18.17 5.48
N LYS A 39 -4.68 -19.09 5.11
CA LYS A 39 -4.00 -19.07 3.81
C LYS A 39 -4.97 -18.95 2.63
N THR A 40 -6.10 -19.67 2.67
CA THR A 40 -7.13 -19.62 1.62
C THR A 40 -7.77 -18.26 1.50
N LYS A 41 -8.17 -17.63 2.61
CA LYS A 41 -8.77 -16.29 2.60
C LYS A 41 -7.76 -15.22 2.21
N MET A 42 -6.52 -15.34 2.67
CA MET A 42 -5.45 -14.44 2.28
C MET A 42 -5.21 -14.49 0.77
N MET A 43 -5.13 -15.69 0.18
CA MET A 43 -4.97 -15.84 -1.26
C MET A 43 -6.17 -15.30 -2.03
N HIS A 44 -7.39 -15.55 -1.56
CA HIS A 44 -8.61 -14.99 -2.17
C HIS A 44 -8.57 -13.45 -2.16
N THR A 45 -8.23 -12.85 -1.03
CA THR A 45 -8.09 -11.39 -0.92
C THR A 45 -6.98 -10.85 -1.83
N ALA A 46 -5.82 -11.53 -1.86
CA ALA A 46 -4.71 -11.13 -2.71
C ALA A 46 -5.08 -11.16 -4.20
N LYS A 47 -5.79 -12.20 -4.66
CA LYS A 47 -6.28 -12.29 -6.05
C LYS A 47 -7.26 -11.16 -6.40
N ASN A 48 -8.23 -10.88 -5.54
CA ASN A 48 -9.19 -9.81 -5.79
C ASN A 48 -8.52 -8.42 -5.78
N MET A 49 -7.59 -8.19 -4.86
CA MET A 49 -6.81 -6.94 -4.84
C MET A 49 -5.93 -6.81 -6.09
N HIS A 50 -5.29 -7.90 -6.53
CA HIS A 50 -4.46 -7.90 -7.72
C HIS A 50 -5.25 -7.48 -8.96
N GLN A 51 -6.47 -8.01 -9.16
CA GLN A 51 -7.32 -7.64 -10.30
C GLN A 51 -7.61 -6.14 -10.37
N ILE A 52 -7.73 -5.46 -9.23
CA ILE A 52 -7.95 -4.01 -9.17
C ILE A 52 -6.63 -3.26 -9.37
N LEU A 53 -5.58 -3.71 -8.70
CA LEU A 53 -4.27 -3.04 -8.72
C LEU A 53 -3.54 -3.18 -10.05
N ASP A 54 -3.78 -4.26 -10.78
CA ASP A 54 -3.19 -4.50 -12.10
C ASP A 54 -3.63 -3.44 -13.13
N LEU A 55 -4.82 -2.88 -12.95
CA LEU A 55 -5.32 -1.78 -13.78
C LEU A 55 -4.72 -0.41 -13.39
N ALA A 56 -4.08 -0.30 -12.24
CA ALA A 56 -3.65 1.00 -11.73
C ALA A 56 -2.48 1.60 -12.52
N LEU A 57 -1.46 0.80 -12.85
CA LEU A 57 -0.30 1.32 -13.59
C LEU A 57 -0.67 1.83 -14.99
N PRO A 58 -1.42 1.07 -15.83
CA PRO A 58 -1.88 1.57 -17.14
C PRO A 58 -2.73 2.84 -17.02
N ALA A 59 -3.67 2.88 -16.04
CA ALA A 59 -4.50 4.06 -15.83
C ALA A 59 -3.68 5.30 -15.40
N TYR A 60 -2.64 5.10 -14.60
CA TYR A 60 -1.71 6.18 -14.27
C TYR A 60 -0.86 6.61 -15.46
N ASP A 61 -0.45 5.69 -16.33
CA ASP A 61 0.32 6.02 -17.53
C ASP A 61 -0.49 6.93 -18.46
N GLU A 62 -1.74 6.58 -18.76
CA GLU A 62 -2.66 7.43 -19.54
C GLU A 62 -2.84 8.81 -18.90
N LEU A 63 -3.05 8.86 -17.58
CA LEU A 63 -3.23 10.13 -16.87
C LEU A 63 -1.95 10.98 -16.87
N PHE A 64 -0.80 10.34 -16.79
CA PHE A 64 0.50 11.02 -16.73
C PHE A 64 0.98 11.54 -18.09
N GLU A 65 0.43 11.05 -19.19
CA GLU A 65 0.66 11.62 -20.53
C GLU A 65 0.09 13.06 -20.65
N GLU A 66 -0.93 13.39 -19.86
CA GLU A 66 -1.57 14.70 -19.89
C GLU A 66 -0.91 15.74 -18.97
N ILE A 67 0.00 15.33 -18.08
CA ILE A 67 0.66 16.21 -17.11
C ILE A 67 2.16 15.99 -17.10
N ASP A 68 2.90 17.08 -17.04
CA ASP A 68 4.34 17.03 -16.83
C ASP A 68 4.67 16.57 -15.40
N LEU A 69 5.25 15.39 -15.25
CA LEU A 69 5.67 14.78 -13.99
C LEU A 69 7.19 14.65 -13.87
N GLU A 70 7.95 15.39 -14.67
CA GLU A 70 9.40 15.33 -14.63
C GLU A 70 9.93 15.55 -13.20
N GLY A 71 10.75 14.63 -12.72
CA GLY A 71 11.32 14.63 -11.39
C GLY A 71 10.32 14.39 -10.24
N LEU A 72 9.03 14.11 -10.51
CA LEU A 72 8.02 13.83 -9.48
C LEU A 72 7.71 12.35 -9.30
N VAL A 73 7.96 11.53 -10.34
CA VAL A 73 7.79 10.07 -10.29
C VAL A 73 9.09 9.41 -10.73
N GLU A 74 9.52 8.41 -10.01
CA GLU A 74 10.70 7.61 -10.34
C GLU A 74 10.33 6.16 -10.59
N ASN A 75 10.89 5.57 -11.65
CA ASN A 75 10.70 4.18 -12.08
C ASN A 75 11.99 3.38 -11.81
N LYS A 76 12.47 3.44 -10.57
CA LYS A 76 13.71 2.77 -10.14
C LYS A 76 13.48 1.47 -9.38
N GLY A 77 12.23 1.02 -9.34
CA GLY A 77 11.86 -0.13 -8.53
C GLY A 77 11.82 0.18 -7.03
N ILE A 78 11.55 -0.85 -6.26
CA ILE A 78 11.56 -0.81 -4.79
C ILE A 78 12.36 -1.99 -4.27
N LEU A 79 13.28 -1.71 -3.35
CA LEU A 79 14.09 -2.70 -2.67
C LEU A 79 13.58 -2.89 -1.23
N TYR A 80 13.12 -4.10 -0.90
CA TYR A 80 12.85 -4.52 0.47
C TYR A 80 14.03 -5.29 1.02
N ILE A 81 14.52 -4.92 2.18
CA ILE A 81 15.65 -5.55 2.85
C ILE A 81 15.27 -6.06 4.23
N TRP A 82 15.86 -7.18 4.63
CA TRP A 82 15.60 -7.82 5.92
C TRP A 82 16.90 -8.14 6.66
N ASN A 83 16.82 -8.02 7.97
CA ASN A 83 17.90 -8.43 8.87
C ASN A 83 17.86 -9.93 9.18
N ASP A 84 16.76 -10.61 8.83
CA ASP A 84 16.61 -12.03 9.06
C ASP A 84 17.55 -12.82 8.12
N LYS A 85 18.33 -13.75 8.72
CA LYS A 85 19.22 -14.66 7.94
C LYS A 85 18.42 -15.71 7.17
N ASP A 86 17.20 -16.01 7.61
CA ASP A 86 16.34 -17.03 7.05
C ASP A 86 15.08 -16.37 6.45
N LEU A 87 14.89 -16.55 5.15
CA LEU A 87 13.72 -16.04 4.43
C LEU A 87 12.44 -16.88 4.66
N LYS A 88 12.48 -17.93 5.48
CA LYS A 88 11.29 -18.79 5.76
C LYS A 88 10.08 -17.97 6.22
N SER A 89 10.30 -16.94 7.01
CA SER A 89 9.22 -16.03 7.44
C SER A 89 8.59 -15.26 6.28
N ARG A 90 9.26 -15.18 5.12
CA ARG A 90 8.86 -14.44 3.92
C ARG A 90 8.42 -15.34 2.76
N GLU A 91 8.67 -16.65 2.84
CA GLU A 91 8.33 -17.58 1.77
C GLU A 91 6.88 -17.46 1.31
N LEU A 92 5.95 -17.32 2.24
CA LEU A 92 4.54 -17.20 1.92
C LEU A 92 4.25 -15.91 1.13
N GLU A 93 4.87 -14.81 1.51
CA GLU A 93 4.72 -13.50 0.86
C GLU A 93 5.31 -13.52 -0.55
N ILE A 94 6.51 -14.07 -0.70
CA ILE A 94 7.20 -14.25 -1.98
C ILE A 94 6.35 -15.14 -2.90
N LYS A 95 5.90 -16.30 -2.38
CA LYS A 95 5.09 -17.25 -3.14
C LYS A 95 3.75 -16.68 -3.60
N VAL A 96 3.07 -15.88 -2.76
CA VAL A 96 1.80 -15.24 -3.14
C VAL A 96 2.01 -14.29 -4.30
N ARG A 97 3.07 -13.48 -4.28
CA ARG A 97 3.39 -12.56 -5.38
C ARG A 97 3.77 -13.30 -6.67
N ASP A 98 4.53 -14.37 -6.54
CA ASP A 98 4.91 -15.26 -7.65
C ASP A 98 3.68 -15.87 -8.33
N GLU A 99 2.75 -16.43 -7.52
CA GLU A 99 1.49 -16.99 -8.01
C GLU A 99 0.57 -15.94 -8.68
N LEU A 100 0.76 -14.66 -8.36
CA LEU A 100 0.04 -13.54 -8.97
C LEU A 100 0.78 -12.92 -10.16
N GLY A 101 1.94 -13.44 -10.54
CA GLY A 101 2.73 -12.91 -11.66
C GLY A 101 3.44 -11.59 -11.36
N VAL A 102 3.58 -11.22 -10.10
CA VAL A 102 4.33 -10.02 -9.72
C VAL A 102 5.81 -10.27 -9.91
N GLU A 103 6.45 -9.53 -10.80
CA GLU A 103 7.87 -9.66 -11.04
C GLU A 103 8.67 -9.21 -9.82
N GLN A 104 9.49 -10.11 -9.32
CA GLN A 104 10.31 -9.93 -8.13
C GLN A 104 11.65 -10.66 -8.27
N GLN A 105 12.69 -10.09 -7.71
CA GLN A 105 14.05 -10.63 -7.75
C GLN A 105 14.56 -10.77 -6.33
N LEU A 106 14.87 -12.00 -5.91
CA LEU A 106 15.57 -12.23 -4.65
C LEU A 106 17.00 -11.71 -4.79
N VAL A 107 17.41 -10.87 -3.87
CA VAL A 107 18.72 -10.23 -3.89
C VAL A 107 19.56 -10.60 -2.68
N THR A 108 20.80 -10.92 -2.93
CA THR A 108 21.82 -11.22 -1.93
C THR A 108 22.33 -9.96 -1.24
N LYS A 109 23.08 -10.14 -0.15
CA LYS A 109 23.73 -9.02 0.55
C LYS A 109 24.66 -8.21 -0.36
N ALA A 110 25.37 -8.86 -1.28
CA ALA A 110 26.27 -8.18 -2.21
C ALA A 110 25.49 -7.33 -3.20
N GLU A 111 24.45 -7.90 -3.83
CA GLU A 111 23.58 -7.18 -4.77
C GLU A 111 22.84 -6.01 -4.11
N ILE A 112 22.42 -6.16 -2.84
CA ILE A 112 21.84 -5.04 -2.08
C ILE A 112 22.86 -3.92 -1.90
N HIS A 113 24.11 -4.27 -1.59
CA HIS A 113 25.17 -3.26 -1.45
C HIS A 113 25.49 -2.54 -2.76
N ASP A 114 25.44 -3.26 -3.88
CA ASP A 114 25.63 -2.68 -5.21
C ASP A 114 24.49 -1.73 -5.60
N LEU A 115 23.25 -2.09 -5.26
CA LEU A 115 22.06 -1.25 -5.49
C LEU A 115 22.05 -0.01 -4.59
N GLU A 116 22.41 -0.17 -3.30
CA GLU A 116 22.32 0.87 -2.28
C GLU A 116 23.57 0.88 -1.38
N PRO A 117 24.71 1.38 -1.89
CA PRO A 117 26.00 1.32 -1.18
C PRO A 117 26.04 2.16 0.10
N HIS A 118 25.10 3.10 0.26
CA HIS A 118 25.06 3.97 1.44
C HIS A 118 24.29 3.39 2.63
N ILE A 119 23.57 2.27 2.44
CA ILE A 119 22.87 1.60 3.53
C ILE A 119 23.87 0.78 4.35
N LYS A 120 23.90 1.01 5.67
CA LYS A 120 24.72 0.19 6.59
C LYS A 120 24.36 -1.30 6.43
N PRO A 121 25.34 -2.22 6.36
CA PRO A 121 25.13 -3.62 5.97
C PRO A 121 24.55 -4.50 7.12
N PHE A 122 23.47 -4.07 7.77
CA PHE A 122 22.74 -4.84 8.78
C PHE A 122 21.79 -5.89 8.16
N TYR A 123 21.59 -5.82 6.86
CA TYR A 123 20.71 -6.72 6.10
C TYR A 123 21.42 -8.02 5.69
N HIS A 124 20.65 -9.07 5.46
CA HIS A 124 21.14 -10.37 4.97
C HIS A 124 20.56 -10.76 3.62
N ALA A 125 19.35 -10.35 3.33
CA ALA A 125 18.66 -10.65 2.08
C ALA A 125 17.62 -9.58 1.79
N GLY A 126 17.13 -9.57 0.55
CA GLY A 126 16.09 -8.66 0.12
C GLY A 126 15.29 -9.19 -1.07
N VAL A 127 14.29 -8.42 -1.45
CA VAL A 127 13.57 -8.58 -2.72
C VAL A 127 13.51 -7.24 -3.42
N TYR A 128 13.86 -7.26 -4.68
CA TYR A 128 13.77 -6.10 -5.56
C TYR A 128 12.57 -6.25 -6.50
N TYR A 129 11.77 -5.20 -6.62
CA TYR A 129 10.60 -5.10 -7.50
C TYR A 129 10.90 -4.10 -8.60
N PRO A 130 11.33 -4.52 -9.80
CA PRO A 130 11.88 -3.63 -10.82
C PRO A 130 10.86 -2.65 -11.39
N TYR A 131 9.58 -3.04 -11.48
CA TYR A 131 8.51 -2.20 -12.05
C TYR A 131 7.79 -1.33 -11.03
N ALA A 132 8.19 -1.38 -9.78
CA ALA A 132 7.59 -0.50 -8.78
C ALA A 132 8.00 0.95 -9.02
N ARG A 133 7.05 1.86 -8.82
CA ARG A 133 7.22 3.30 -8.98
C ARG A 133 7.00 4.00 -7.64
N HIS A 134 7.64 5.12 -7.46
CA HIS A 134 7.38 5.93 -6.28
C HIS A 134 7.28 7.42 -6.60
N ALA A 135 6.41 8.08 -5.87
CA ALA A 135 6.20 9.52 -5.96
C ALA A 135 7.18 10.24 -5.05
N ARG A 136 8.06 11.08 -5.61
CA ARG A 136 8.97 11.93 -4.82
C ARG A 136 8.24 13.04 -4.08
N ASN A 137 7.15 13.53 -4.68
CA ASN A 137 6.34 14.58 -4.08
C ASN A 137 4.84 14.37 -4.40
N PRO A 138 4.13 13.53 -3.61
CA PRO A 138 2.72 13.23 -3.83
C PRO A 138 1.83 14.48 -3.85
N LYS A 139 2.15 15.47 -3.02
CA LYS A 139 1.39 16.74 -2.98
C LYS A 139 1.48 17.49 -4.31
N ARG A 140 2.66 17.57 -4.91
CA ARG A 140 2.82 18.24 -6.21
C ARG A 140 2.10 17.51 -7.33
N ILE A 141 2.13 16.19 -7.32
CA ILE A 141 1.38 15.37 -8.27
C ILE A 141 -0.12 15.65 -8.12
N LEU A 142 -0.64 15.62 -6.89
CA LEU A 142 -2.04 15.92 -6.63
C LEU A 142 -2.45 17.33 -7.10
N LEU A 143 -1.62 18.33 -6.88
CA LEU A 143 -1.91 19.70 -7.34
C LEU A 143 -1.94 19.79 -8.87
N LYS A 144 -1.01 19.14 -9.58
CA LYS A 144 -1.03 19.09 -11.05
C LYS A 144 -2.29 18.38 -11.58
N LEU A 145 -2.70 17.28 -10.96
CA LEU A 145 -3.95 16.59 -11.28
C LEU A 145 -5.18 17.46 -11.02
N PHE A 146 -5.17 18.22 -9.94
CA PHE A 146 -6.24 19.13 -9.60
C PHE A 146 -6.34 20.29 -10.62
N ASP A 147 -5.21 20.84 -11.03
CA ASP A 147 -5.18 21.87 -12.08
C ASP A 147 -5.73 21.34 -13.41
N LEU A 148 -5.33 20.13 -13.81
CA LEU A 148 -5.88 19.46 -14.99
C LEU A 148 -7.39 19.23 -14.88
N PHE A 149 -7.88 18.79 -13.71
CA PHE A 149 -9.30 18.63 -13.44
C PHE A 149 -10.09 19.95 -13.65
N LEU A 150 -9.56 21.05 -13.14
CA LEU A 150 -10.18 22.38 -13.33
C LEU A 150 -10.15 22.84 -14.80
N GLN A 151 -9.03 22.62 -15.50
CA GLN A 151 -8.88 22.95 -16.93
C GLN A 151 -9.87 22.16 -17.80
N LYS A 152 -10.17 20.89 -17.43
CA LYS A 152 -11.19 20.07 -18.09
C LYS A 152 -12.64 20.44 -17.71
N GLY A 153 -12.85 21.53 -16.97
CA GLY A 153 -14.16 22.02 -16.56
C GLY A 153 -14.70 21.41 -15.27
N GLY A 154 -13.87 20.69 -14.52
CA GLY A 154 -14.23 20.18 -13.21
C GLY A 154 -14.54 21.31 -12.23
N LYS A 155 -15.48 21.06 -11.32
CA LYS A 155 -15.88 22.03 -10.27
C LYS A 155 -15.52 21.49 -8.91
N PHE A 156 -14.88 22.28 -8.09
CA PHE A 156 -14.52 21.94 -6.73
C PHE A 156 -15.30 22.80 -5.73
N ASN A 157 -16.01 22.14 -4.81
CA ASN A 157 -16.71 22.79 -3.72
C ASN A 157 -16.17 22.26 -2.39
N LYS A 158 -15.63 23.14 -1.56
CA LYS A 158 -15.20 22.79 -0.21
C LYS A 158 -16.38 22.82 0.75
N ILE A 159 -17.11 21.70 0.81
CA ILE A 159 -18.31 21.56 1.63
C ILE A 159 -18.24 20.30 2.49
N ASN A 160 -19.01 20.29 3.56
CA ASN A 160 -19.10 19.14 4.46
C ASN A 160 -20.29 18.26 4.03
N VAL A 161 -20.00 17.09 3.45
CA VAL A 161 -21.04 16.14 3.04
C VAL A 161 -21.48 15.35 4.26
N LYS A 162 -22.77 15.40 4.61
CA LYS A 162 -23.37 14.68 5.74
C LYS A 162 -23.97 13.34 5.34
N ASP A 163 -24.52 13.27 4.15
CA ASP A 163 -25.21 12.09 3.67
C ASP A 163 -25.16 12.04 2.14
N ILE A 164 -25.21 10.83 1.60
CA ILE A 164 -25.27 10.57 0.16
C ILE A 164 -26.48 9.69 -0.10
N SER A 165 -27.40 10.16 -0.89
CA SER A 165 -28.54 9.39 -1.40
C SER A 165 -28.48 9.32 -2.93
N PHE A 166 -29.29 8.44 -3.52
CA PHE A 166 -29.39 8.32 -4.98
C PHE A 166 -30.83 8.61 -5.39
N ASP A 167 -30.97 9.47 -6.38
CA ASP A 167 -32.22 9.76 -7.06
C ASP A 167 -32.05 9.41 -8.54
N GLU A 168 -32.81 8.44 -9.05
CA GLU A 168 -32.70 7.92 -10.42
C GLU A 168 -31.23 7.65 -10.84
N GLU A 169 -30.46 6.93 -10.00
CA GLU A 169 -29.03 6.62 -10.18
C GLU A 169 -28.07 7.84 -10.07
N LYS A 170 -28.59 9.03 -9.83
CA LYS A 170 -27.76 10.23 -9.62
C LYS A 170 -27.47 10.42 -8.14
N PRO A 171 -26.18 10.63 -7.75
CA PRO A 171 -25.86 10.90 -6.37
C PRO A 171 -26.35 12.29 -5.94
N VAL A 172 -27.08 12.35 -4.85
CA VAL A 172 -27.54 13.59 -4.20
C VAL A 172 -26.81 13.74 -2.87
N PHE A 173 -26.12 14.85 -2.72
CA PHE A 173 -25.33 15.16 -1.53
C PHE A 173 -26.09 16.10 -0.60
N LYS A 174 -26.33 15.65 0.64
CA LYS A 174 -26.78 16.53 1.72
C LYS A 174 -25.57 17.19 2.37
N THR A 175 -25.54 18.50 2.35
CA THR A 175 -24.44 19.30 2.88
C THR A 175 -24.91 20.13 4.07
N GLU A 176 -23.97 20.53 4.95
CA GLU A 176 -24.26 21.62 5.89
C GLU A 176 -24.38 22.92 5.10
N THR A 177 -25.55 23.54 5.16
CA THR A 177 -25.70 24.96 4.79
C THR A 177 -24.99 25.77 5.87
N GLN A 178 -23.98 26.57 5.48
CA GLN A 178 -23.41 27.58 6.36
C GLN A 178 -24.40 28.73 6.53
#